data_12db53b626285daccb44b5f394aacfe0
#
_entry.id   12db53b626285daccb44b5f394aacfe0
#
_cell.length_a   1.000
_cell.length_b   1.000
_cell.length_c   1.000
_cell.angle_alpha   90.00
_cell.angle_beta   90.00
_cell.angle_gamma   90.00
#
_symmetry.space_group_name_H-M   'P 1'
#
loop_
_entity.id
_entity.type
_entity.pdbx_description
1 polymer ?
#
loop_
_entity_poly.entity_id
_entity_poly.type
_entity_poly.pdbx_seq_one_letter_code
_entity_poly.pdbx_strand_id
1 'polypeptide(L)'
;SNSVWFQSDSEIYDQQYAKVGAPTNEVFAIRTNTAVNRGYQPGMILNDGRIKRVDACSGLAVHSDGAYGEEWQGTIFGFSPASNTVGAFKPNAPMPATSKYKHLVYSDETWTKREFLASTDERFRPVNGSFGPDGCLYIVDMNRGIIQDKLFLTSYLRRQSEERELDKHIGKGRIWRVVPEDHQPVAAPQGLIEGLSHPYLWWRLHSQKRIVEEQHTDL
;
A
#
# COMPACT_ATOMS: atom_id res chain seq x y z
N SER A 1 -17.11 -1.86 -9.82
CA SER A 1 -16.34 -0.69 -9.31
C SER A 1 -15.48 -1.15 -8.16
N ASN A 2 -14.17 -1.18 -8.38
CA ASN A 2 -13.23 -1.53 -7.32
C ASN A 2 -12.93 -0.27 -6.51
N SER A 3 -13.75 -0.04 -5.50
CA SER A 3 -13.46 0.98 -4.50
C SER A 3 -12.62 0.34 -3.40
N VAL A 4 -11.71 1.09 -2.81
CA VAL A 4 -11.06 0.69 -1.57
C VAL A 4 -12.12 0.78 -0.48
N TRP A 5 -12.54 -0.35 0.05
CA TRP A 5 -13.52 -0.43 1.12
C TRP A 5 -12.80 -0.75 2.43
N PHE A 6 -13.08 0.04 3.45
CA PHE A 6 -12.74 -0.29 4.82
C PHE A 6 -14.00 -0.89 5.46
N GLN A 7 -13.95 -2.17 5.77
CA GLN A 7 -15.04 -2.83 6.50
C GLN A 7 -14.74 -2.81 7.99
N SER A 8 -15.73 -2.49 8.78
CA SER A 8 -15.66 -2.49 10.23
C SER A 8 -16.73 -3.42 10.79
N ASP A 9 -16.40 -4.14 11.85
CA ASP A 9 -17.22 -5.21 12.42
C ASP A 9 -18.29 -4.73 13.41
N SER A 10 -18.65 -3.47 13.45
CA SER A 10 -19.57 -2.93 14.43
C SER A 10 -20.93 -2.63 13.82
N GLU A 11 -22.00 -3.15 14.42
CA GLU A 11 -23.41 -2.94 14.06
C GLU A 11 -23.83 -1.44 14.05
N ILE A 12 -23.07 -0.59 14.68
CA ILE A 12 -23.28 0.86 14.68
C ILE A 12 -23.09 1.48 13.29
N TYR A 13 -22.50 0.74 12.40
CA TYR A 13 -22.02 1.21 11.11
C TYR A 13 -23.04 1.23 9.99
N ASP A 14 -24.08 0.42 10.06
CA ASP A 14 -24.99 0.22 8.94
C ASP A 14 -25.76 1.46 8.50
N GLN A 15 -25.99 2.42 9.38
CA GLN A 15 -26.77 3.61 9.04
C GLN A 15 -25.90 4.83 8.66
N GLN A 16 -24.69 4.91 9.17
CA GLN A 16 -23.80 6.07 8.91
C GLN A 16 -22.77 5.82 7.82
N TYR A 17 -22.38 4.58 7.58
CA TYR A 17 -21.28 4.21 6.69
C TYR A 17 -21.68 3.89 5.25
N ALA A 18 -22.94 3.74 4.96
CA ALA A 18 -23.41 3.75 3.56
C ALA A 18 -22.98 5.02 2.79
N LYS A 19 -22.47 6.03 3.51
CA LYS A 19 -21.94 7.30 2.97
C LYS A 19 -20.42 7.42 3.03
N VAL A 20 -19.70 6.48 3.61
CA VAL A 20 -18.23 6.47 3.59
C VAL A 20 -17.77 5.74 2.32
N GLY A 21 -18.06 6.33 1.19
CA GLY A 21 -17.32 6.00 -0.01
C GLY A 21 -15.83 6.37 0.21
N ALA A 22 -14.91 5.59 -0.31
CA ALA A 22 -13.56 6.11 -0.50
C ALA A 22 -13.69 7.50 -1.12
N PRO A 23 -12.98 8.50 -0.63
CA PRO A 23 -13.12 9.87 -1.10
C PRO A 23 -12.94 9.99 -2.60
N THR A 24 -12.24 9.03 -3.19
CA THR A 24 -12.07 8.91 -4.65
C THR A 24 -11.56 7.52 -4.99
N ASN A 25 -11.89 7.02 -6.16
CA ASN A 25 -11.27 5.84 -6.75
C ASN A 25 -10.16 6.24 -7.75
N GLU A 26 -9.77 7.51 -7.76
CA GLU A 26 -8.69 8.01 -8.59
C GLU A 26 -7.34 7.52 -8.06
N VAL A 27 -6.40 7.36 -8.98
CA VAL A 27 -5.00 7.05 -8.71
C VAL A 27 -4.11 7.96 -9.55
N PHE A 28 -3.02 8.40 -8.96
CA PHE A 28 -2.10 9.36 -9.58
C PHE A 28 -0.77 8.68 -9.94
N ALA A 29 -0.83 7.80 -10.94
CA ALA A 29 0.35 7.16 -11.52
C ALA A 29 1.20 8.18 -12.30
N ILE A 30 2.52 7.93 -12.36
CA ILE A 30 3.49 8.81 -13.04
C ILE A 30 4.03 8.24 -14.36
N ARG A 31 3.38 7.22 -14.89
CA ARG A 31 3.76 6.61 -16.16
C ARG A 31 2.54 6.20 -16.96
N THR A 32 2.74 6.08 -18.25
CA THR A 32 1.79 5.38 -19.12
C THR A 32 1.62 3.95 -18.65
N ASN A 33 0.41 3.57 -18.30
CA ASN A 33 0.08 2.25 -17.74
C ASN A 33 -1.05 1.61 -18.52
N THR A 34 -0.72 1.13 -19.70
CA THR A 34 -1.66 0.45 -20.58
C THR A 34 -1.78 -1.04 -20.28
N ALA A 35 -0.88 -1.61 -19.45
CA ALA A 35 -0.87 -3.03 -19.11
C ALA A 35 -1.84 -3.37 -17.96
N VAL A 36 -3.06 -2.88 -18.03
CA VAL A 36 -4.15 -3.27 -17.12
C VAL A 36 -5.21 -4.03 -17.88
N ASN A 37 -5.77 -5.06 -17.27
CA ASN A 37 -6.67 -5.97 -17.95
C ASN A 37 -7.94 -5.30 -18.50
N ARG A 38 -8.39 -4.23 -17.84
CA ARG A 38 -9.55 -3.42 -18.22
C ARG A 38 -9.20 -2.13 -18.96
N GLY A 39 -7.96 -1.96 -19.43
CA GLY A 39 -7.48 -0.75 -20.09
C GLY A 39 -8.29 -0.35 -21.34
N TYR A 40 -9.01 -1.29 -21.95
CA TYR A 40 -9.91 -1.04 -23.07
C TYR A 40 -11.24 -0.37 -22.67
N GLN A 41 -11.58 -0.36 -21.38
CA GLN A 41 -12.85 0.21 -20.92
C GLN A 41 -12.79 1.74 -20.88
N PRO A 42 -13.84 2.44 -21.31
CA PRO A 42 -13.90 3.90 -21.21
C PRO A 42 -13.69 4.39 -19.78
N GLY A 43 -12.85 5.39 -19.61
CA GLY A 43 -12.57 6.02 -18.30
C GLY A 43 -11.61 5.25 -17.39
N MET A 44 -10.99 4.16 -17.84
CA MET A 44 -9.92 3.48 -17.12
C MET A 44 -8.55 4.15 -17.35
N ILE A 45 -8.31 4.58 -18.58
CA ILE A 45 -7.04 5.20 -19.00
C ILE A 45 -7.31 6.65 -19.38
N LEU A 46 -6.43 7.54 -18.94
CA LEU A 46 -6.39 8.94 -19.35
C LEU A 46 -5.88 9.08 -20.79
N ASN A 47 -6.06 10.27 -21.39
CA ASN A 47 -5.59 10.54 -22.75
C ASN A 47 -4.07 10.39 -22.90
N ASP A 48 -3.32 10.59 -21.83
CA ASP A 48 -1.86 10.42 -21.79
C ASP A 48 -1.42 8.97 -21.50
N GLY A 49 -2.35 8.04 -21.45
CA GLY A 49 -2.10 6.62 -21.23
C GLY A 49 -1.94 6.21 -19.76
N ARG A 50 -2.01 7.14 -18.81
CA ARG A 50 -1.96 6.78 -17.38
C ARG A 50 -3.29 6.19 -16.92
N ILE A 51 -3.22 5.26 -15.97
CA ILE A 51 -4.43 4.74 -15.34
C ILE A 51 -5.11 5.84 -14.50
N LYS A 52 -6.42 5.97 -14.67
CA LYS A 52 -7.22 6.99 -13.96
C LYS A 52 -7.77 6.50 -12.63
N ARG A 53 -8.08 5.21 -12.55
CA ARG A 53 -8.80 4.63 -11.41
C ARG A 53 -8.04 3.42 -10.88
N VAL A 54 -8.16 3.18 -9.59
CA VAL A 54 -7.66 1.95 -8.98
C VAL A 54 -8.37 0.75 -9.63
N ASP A 55 -7.60 -0.11 -10.28
CA ASP A 55 -8.10 -1.36 -10.88
C ASP A 55 -8.03 -2.52 -9.88
N ALA A 56 -6.94 -2.57 -9.13
CA ALA A 56 -6.75 -3.55 -8.06
C ALA A 56 -5.90 -2.93 -6.93
N CYS A 57 -6.29 -3.21 -5.70
CA CYS A 57 -5.50 -2.95 -4.51
C CYS A 57 -5.23 -4.29 -3.84
N SER A 58 -3.96 -4.56 -3.56
CA SER A 58 -3.51 -5.72 -2.77
C SER A 58 -3.20 -5.21 -1.37
N GLY A 59 -2.87 -5.95 -0.43
CA GLY A 59 -2.41 -5.62 0.92
C GLY A 59 -2.58 -4.18 1.43
N LEU A 60 -2.60 -4.03 2.72
CA LEU A 60 -2.63 -2.74 3.40
C LEU A 60 -1.60 -2.74 4.52
N ALA A 61 -0.97 -1.59 4.78
CA ALA A 61 -0.17 -1.36 5.97
C ALA A 61 -0.68 -0.12 6.69
N VAL A 62 -0.74 -0.17 8.01
CA VAL A 62 -1.16 0.97 8.84
C VAL A 62 0.04 1.44 9.65
N HIS A 63 0.34 2.73 9.59
CA HIS A 63 1.33 3.32 10.48
C HIS A 63 0.74 3.45 11.88
N SER A 64 1.28 2.69 12.81
CA SER A 64 0.94 2.73 14.23
C SER A 64 2.24 2.73 15.02
N ASP A 65 2.76 3.89 15.32
CA ASP A 65 4.06 4.08 15.94
C ASP A 65 5.23 3.50 15.13
N GLY A 66 5.99 4.35 14.54
CA GLY A 66 7.13 3.98 13.69
C GLY A 66 8.01 5.18 13.37
N ALA A 67 8.83 5.05 12.35
CA ALA A 67 9.84 6.03 11.98
C ALA A 67 9.27 7.31 11.32
N TYR A 68 7.99 7.34 10.96
CA TYR A 68 7.42 8.48 10.21
C TYR A 68 6.83 9.59 11.10
N GLY A 69 6.85 9.42 12.43
CA GLY A 69 6.35 10.42 13.37
C GLY A 69 4.83 10.41 13.59
N GLU A 70 4.39 11.23 14.55
CA GLU A 70 3.00 11.28 14.98
C GLU A 70 2.04 11.77 13.89
N GLU A 71 2.49 12.61 13.00
CA GLU A 71 1.69 13.14 11.91
C GLU A 71 1.23 12.06 10.92
N TRP A 72 1.88 10.88 10.92
CA TRP A 72 1.51 9.72 10.12
C TRP A 72 0.64 8.72 10.86
N GLN A 73 0.37 8.95 12.14
CA GLN A 73 -0.39 8.02 12.97
C GLN A 73 -1.75 7.66 12.35
N GLY A 74 -2.02 6.37 12.26
CA GLY A 74 -3.24 5.83 11.65
C GLY A 74 -3.29 5.94 10.11
N THR A 75 -2.23 6.43 9.45
CA THR A 75 -2.17 6.46 7.98
C THR A 75 -2.15 5.05 7.42
N ILE A 76 -3.02 4.80 6.46
CA ILE A 76 -3.13 3.53 5.73
C ILE A 76 -2.38 3.66 4.41
N PHE A 77 -1.51 2.71 4.15
CA PHE A 77 -0.81 2.57 2.87
C PHE A 77 -1.48 1.46 2.05
N GLY A 78 -1.99 1.81 0.87
CA GLY A 78 -2.65 0.90 -0.05
C GLY A 78 -1.75 0.57 -1.24
N PHE A 79 -1.51 -0.71 -1.48
CA PHE A 79 -0.61 -1.17 -2.55
C PHE A 79 -1.41 -1.44 -3.81
N SER A 80 -1.10 -0.73 -4.90
CA SER A 80 -1.77 -0.85 -6.19
C SER A 80 -0.81 -1.36 -7.27
N PRO A 81 -0.71 -2.68 -7.45
CA PRO A 81 0.21 -3.26 -8.43
C PRO A 81 -0.15 -2.90 -9.86
N ALA A 82 -1.42 -2.69 -10.16
CA ALA A 82 -1.86 -2.32 -11.51
C ALA A 82 -1.42 -0.92 -11.92
N SER A 83 -1.34 0.02 -10.96
CA SER A 83 -0.93 1.41 -11.21
C SER A 83 0.55 1.68 -10.95
N ASN A 84 1.31 0.69 -10.44
CA ASN A 84 2.70 0.85 -10.02
C ASN A 84 2.86 1.91 -8.91
N THR A 85 1.94 1.91 -7.94
CA THR A 85 1.88 2.94 -6.90
C THR A 85 1.58 2.37 -5.52
N VAL A 86 1.94 3.15 -4.50
CA VAL A 86 1.45 3.01 -3.13
C VAL A 86 0.76 4.32 -2.75
N GLY A 87 -0.52 4.26 -2.47
CA GLY A 87 -1.30 5.39 -1.97
C GLY A 87 -1.18 5.51 -0.45
N ALA A 88 -1.30 6.73 0.08
CA ALA A 88 -1.35 7.00 1.50
C ALA A 88 -2.67 7.71 1.85
N PHE A 89 -3.36 7.20 2.86
CA PHE A 89 -4.67 7.67 3.29
C PHE A 89 -4.60 8.01 4.79
N LYS A 90 -4.62 9.28 5.11
CA LYS A 90 -4.50 9.78 6.48
C LYS A 90 -5.87 9.98 7.11
N PRO A 91 -6.12 9.54 8.36
CA PRO A 91 -7.36 9.85 9.05
C PRO A 91 -7.48 11.36 9.27
N ASN A 92 -8.70 11.90 9.09
CA ASN A 92 -8.97 13.34 9.30
C ASN A 92 -9.07 13.73 10.78
N ALA A 93 -9.18 12.74 11.66
CA ALA A 93 -9.24 12.93 13.11
C ALA A 93 -8.59 11.72 13.81
N PRO A 94 -8.12 11.89 15.06
CA PRO A 94 -7.59 10.76 15.84
C PRO A 94 -8.59 9.61 15.93
N MET A 95 -8.11 8.39 15.86
CA MET A 95 -8.92 7.18 16.05
C MET A 95 -9.47 7.15 17.52
N PRO A 96 -10.68 6.65 17.78
CA PRO A 96 -11.60 5.95 16.87
C PRO A 96 -12.67 6.84 16.22
N ALA A 97 -12.39 8.10 15.97
CA ALA A 97 -13.38 8.98 15.37
C ALA A 97 -13.85 8.45 14.00
N THR A 98 -15.11 8.72 13.71
CA THR A 98 -15.79 8.41 12.45
C THR A 98 -15.00 8.90 11.25
N SER A 99 -14.40 8.04 10.62
CA SER A 99 -13.18 8.13 9.90
C SER A 99 -13.41 8.52 8.46
N LYS A 100 -13.30 9.77 8.22
CA LYS A 100 -13.00 10.24 6.88
C LYS A 100 -11.48 10.19 6.72
N TYR A 101 -11.02 9.57 5.65
CA TYR A 101 -9.61 9.54 5.28
C TYR A 101 -9.36 10.56 4.19
N LYS A 102 -8.27 11.28 4.31
CA LYS A 102 -7.76 12.15 3.24
C LYS A 102 -6.74 11.39 2.42
N HIS A 103 -6.96 11.28 1.13
CA HIS A 103 -5.97 10.79 0.19
C HIS A 103 -4.83 11.81 0.10
N LEU A 104 -3.62 11.40 0.46
CA LEU A 104 -2.43 12.24 0.38
C LEU A 104 -1.88 12.19 -1.05
N VAL A 105 -2.01 13.30 -1.74
CA VAL A 105 -1.52 13.47 -3.11
C VAL A 105 -0.38 14.46 -3.10
N TYR A 106 0.72 14.11 -3.74
CA TYR A 106 1.95 14.88 -3.78
C TYR A 106 2.15 15.53 -5.16
N SER A 107 3.01 16.52 -5.19
CA SER A 107 3.46 17.16 -6.43
C SER A 107 4.98 17.37 -6.38
N ASP A 108 5.60 17.40 -7.54
CA ASP A 108 6.99 17.77 -7.73
C ASP A 108 7.14 18.57 -9.03
N GLU A 109 8.35 18.88 -9.44
CA GLU A 109 8.64 19.66 -10.65
C GLU A 109 8.11 19.00 -11.93
N THR A 110 8.02 17.69 -11.96
CA THR A 110 7.58 16.91 -13.13
C THR A 110 6.09 16.59 -13.09
N TRP A 111 5.58 16.30 -11.89
CA TRP A 111 4.23 15.78 -11.71
C TRP A 111 3.39 16.67 -10.80
N THR A 112 2.33 17.23 -11.32
CA THR A 112 1.37 18.05 -10.55
C THR A 112 0.59 17.23 -9.53
N LYS A 113 0.44 15.92 -9.78
CA LYS A 113 -0.18 14.95 -8.87
C LYS A 113 0.50 13.60 -9.00
N ARG A 114 0.90 13.02 -7.88
CA ARG A 114 1.40 11.64 -7.77
C ARG A 114 1.05 11.02 -6.44
N GLU A 115 1.06 9.70 -6.39
CA GLU A 115 0.89 8.94 -5.15
C GLU A 115 2.09 9.12 -4.19
N PHE A 116 1.91 8.67 -2.94
CA PHE A 116 2.98 8.63 -1.93
C PHE A 116 4.26 7.99 -2.50
N LEU A 117 4.10 6.83 -3.12
CA LEU A 117 5.16 6.22 -3.90
C LEU A 117 4.60 5.86 -5.28
N ALA A 118 5.29 6.27 -6.32
CA ALA A 118 4.94 5.97 -7.69
C ALA A 118 6.22 5.63 -8.47
N SER A 119 6.14 4.66 -9.38
CA SER A 119 7.27 4.19 -10.15
C SER A 119 7.06 4.37 -11.65
N THR A 120 8.13 4.72 -12.35
CA THR A 120 8.20 4.69 -13.81
C THR A 120 8.53 3.28 -14.34
N ASP A 121 8.97 2.36 -13.48
CA ASP A 121 9.21 0.96 -13.84
C ASP A 121 7.89 0.20 -13.97
N GLU A 122 7.58 -0.28 -15.17
CA GLU A 122 6.37 -1.05 -15.47
C GLU A 122 6.29 -2.37 -14.69
N ARG A 123 7.44 -2.90 -14.26
CA ARG A 123 7.52 -4.12 -13.49
C ARG A 123 7.40 -3.92 -11.99
N PHE A 124 7.43 -2.70 -11.51
CA PHE A 124 7.15 -2.40 -10.12
C PHE A 124 5.70 -2.78 -9.79
N ARG A 125 5.53 -3.83 -8.99
CA ARG A 125 4.23 -4.38 -8.60
C ARG A 125 4.16 -4.51 -7.08
N PRO A 126 3.88 -3.41 -6.38
CA PRO A 126 3.74 -3.43 -4.93
C PRO A 126 2.48 -4.22 -4.58
N VAL A 127 2.62 -5.36 -3.92
CA VAL A 127 1.52 -6.26 -3.59
C VAL A 127 1.20 -6.31 -2.11
N ASN A 128 2.14 -5.96 -1.26
CA ASN A 128 1.95 -5.92 0.18
C ASN A 128 3.05 -5.10 0.84
N GLY A 129 2.87 -4.77 2.11
CA GLY A 129 3.89 -4.14 2.93
C GLY A 129 3.59 -4.22 4.40
N SER A 130 4.60 -3.94 5.20
CA SER A 130 4.52 -3.92 6.66
C SER A 130 5.57 -2.98 7.22
N PHE A 131 5.31 -2.43 8.39
CA PHE A 131 6.34 -1.73 9.14
C PHE A 131 7.28 -2.74 9.80
N GLY A 132 8.57 -2.48 9.74
CA GLY A 132 9.61 -3.36 10.24
C GLY A 132 10.14 -2.95 11.62
N PRO A 133 11.18 -3.66 12.11
CA PRO A 133 11.75 -3.44 13.44
C PRO A 133 12.41 -2.07 13.62
N ASP A 134 12.73 -1.41 12.52
CA ASP A 134 13.28 -0.05 12.49
C ASP A 134 12.23 1.04 12.29
N GLY A 135 10.93 0.65 12.32
CA GLY A 135 9.80 1.54 12.11
C GLY A 135 9.57 1.99 10.68
N CYS A 136 10.38 1.54 9.72
CA CYS A 136 10.24 1.88 8.31
C CYS A 136 9.24 0.99 7.60
N LEU A 137 8.63 1.49 6.51
CA LEU A 137 7.74 0.71 5.65
C LEU A 137 8.56 -0.17 4.69
N TYR A 138 8.32 -1.46 4.74
CA TYR A 138 8.85 -2.46 3.81
C TYR A 138 7.76 -2.83 2.80
N ILE A 139 8.07 -2.80 1.52
CA ILE A 139 7.14 -3.04 0.43
C ILE A 139 7.58 -4.26 -0.36
N VAL A 140 6.69 -5.24 -0.47
CA VAL A 140 6.91 -6.42 -1.31
C VAL A 140 6.57 -6.06 -2.75
N ASP A 141 7.56 -6.12 -3.61
CA ASP A 141 7.45 -5.88 -5.05
C ASP A 141 7.64 -7.19 -5.81
N MET A 142 6.60 -7.65 -6.49
CA MET A 142 6.68 -8.88 -7.32
C MET A 142 7.63 -8.72 -8.51
N ASN A 143 7.91 -7.50 -8.92
CA ASN A 143 8.72 -7.18 -10.09
C ASN A 143 8.32 -7.99 -11.34
N ARG A 144 7.07 -7.83 -11.76
CA ARG A 144 6.47 -8.56 -12.88
C ARG A 144 5.81 -7.60 -13.87
N GLY A 145 6.09 -7.77 -15.15
CA GLY A 145 5.41 -6.99 -16.18
C GLY A 145 3.93 -7.31 -16.26
N ILE A 146 3.57 -8.59 -16.11
CA ILE A 146 2.20 -9.06 -16.07
C ILE A 146 1.94 -9.88 -14.80
N ILE A 147 0.81 -9.63 -14.14
CA ILE A 147 0.37 -10.32 -12.92
C ILE A 147 -0.99 -11.02 -13.09
N GLN A 148 -1.62 -10.85 -14.25
CA GLN A 148 -2.90 -11.47 -14.56
C GLN A 148 -2.71 -12.95 -14.91
N ASP A 149 -3.57 -13.82 -14.38
CA ASP A 149 -3.60 -15.23 -14.77
C ASP A 149 -3.94 -15.38 -16.26
N LYS A 150 -3.29 -16.34 -16.92
CA LYS A 150 -3.42 -16.59 -18.36
C LYS A 150 -4.88 -16.79 -18.81
N LEU A 151 -5.68 -17.45 -17.98
CA LEU A 151 -7.10 -17.74 -18.29
C LEU A 151 -7.97 -16.47 -18.29
N PHE A 152 -7.55 -15.44 -17.58
CA PHE A 152 -8.29 -14.19 -17.44
C PHE A 152 -7.68 -13.03 -18.25
N LEU A 153 -6.69 -13.31 -19.09
CA LEU A 153 -6.12 -12.33 -20.01
C LEU A 153 -7.13 -11.91 -21.06
N THR A 154 -7.49 -10.64 -21.09
CA THR A 154 -8.23 -10.07 -22.20
C THR A 154 -7.35 -10.01 -23.45
N SER A 155 -7.95 -10.01 -24.63
CA SER A 155 -7.22 -9.83 -25.91
C SER A 155 -6.42 -8.52 -25.93
N TYR A 156 -6.96 -7.48 -25.28
CA TYR A 156 -6.26 -6.21 -25.07
C TYR A 156 -4.94 -6.40 -24.31
N LEU A 157 -4.98 -7.00 -23.11
CA LEU A 157 -3.78 -7.16 -22.29
C LEU A 157 -2.79 -8.16 -22.90
N ARG A 158 -3.29 -9.18 -23.60
CA ARG A 158 -2.44 -10.13 -24.34
C ARG A 158 -1.57 -9.39 -25.36
N ARG A 159 -2.16 -8.54 -26.20
CA ARG A 159 -1.43 -7.72 -27.17
C ARG A 159 -0.40 -6.83 -26.50
N GLN A 160 -0.76 -6.14 -25.41
CA GLN A 160 0.17 -5.31 -24.63
C GLN A 160 1.33 -6.11 -24.05
N SER A 161 1.07 -7.35 -23.63
CA SER A 161 2.09 -8.25 -23.09
C SER A 161 3.07 -8.72 -24.18
N GLU A 162 2.55 -9.09 -25.34
CA GLU A 162 3.35 -9.54 -26.48
C GLU A 162 4.25 -8.42 -27.04
N GLU A 163 3.68 -7.21 -27.24
CA GLU A 163 4.40 -6.05 -27.78
C GLU A 163 5.55 -5.58 -26.88
N ARG A 164 5.46 -5.78 -25.58
CA ARG A 164 6.43 -5.28 -24.58
C ARG A 164 7.11 -6.38 -23.78
N GLU A 165 6.93 -7.62 -24.15
CA GLU A 165 7.55 -8.79 -23.48
C GLU A 165 7.31 -8.81 -21.96
N LEU A 166 6.07 -8.50 -21.53
CA LEU A 166 5.76 -8.36 -20.11
C LEU A 166 5.73 -9.70 -19.36
N ASP A 167 5.62 -10.81 -20.04
CA ASP A 167 5.70 -12.17 -19.51
C ASP A 167 7.12 -12.61 -19.18
N LYS A 168 8.13 -11.92 -19.73
CA LYS A 168 9.54 -12.22 -19.51
C LYS A 168 10.08 -11.64 -18.20
N HIS A 169 11.29 -12.06 -17.83
CA HIS A 169 12.01 -11.61 -16.64
C HIS A 169 11.29 -11.93 -15.33
N ILE A 170 11.00 -13.20 -15.13
CA ILE A 170 10.47 -13.75 -13.88
C ILE A 170 11.58 -13.95 -12.83
N GLY A 171 11.19 -14.14 -11.55
CA GLY A 171 12.12 -14.42 -10.45
C GLY A 171 12.93 -13.20 -9.99
N LYS A 172 12.42 -11.98 -10.21
CA LYS A 172 13.07 -10.71 -9.86
C LYS A 172 12.38 -9.97 -8.71
N GLY A 173 11.55 -10.67 -7.92
CA GLY A 173 10.92 -10.11 -6.75
C GLY A 173 11.93 -9.45 -5.79
N ARG A 174 11.54 -8.36 -5.15
CA ARG A 174 12.38 -7.56 -4.26
C ARG A 174 11.58 -6.94 -3.14
N ILE A 175 12.28 -6.47 -2.13
CA ILE A 175 11.70 -5.74 -1.02
C ILE A 175 12.30 -4.34 -1.00
N TRP A 176 11.46 -3.33 -1.00
CA TRP A 176 11.86 -1.95 -0.83
C TRP A 176 11.70 -1.54 0.62
N ARG A 177 12.61 -0.71 1.11
CA ARG A 177 12.52 -0.05 2.41
C ARG A 177 12.39 1.45 2.18
N VAL A 178 11.33 2.05 2.70
CA VAL A 178 11.09 3.49 2.61
C VAL A 178 11.53 4.13 3.92
N VAL A 179 12.54 4.99 3.84
CA VAL A 179 13.20 5.58 5.00
C VAL A 179 12.97 7.09 4.98
N PRO A 180 12.48 7.70 6.07
CA PRO A 180 12.47 9.16 6.21
C PRO A 180 13.90 9.73 6.14
N GLU A 181 14.07 10.96 5.63
CA GLU A 181 15.38 11.61 5.48
C GLU A 181 16.08 11.81 6.81
N ASP A 182 15.34 12.13 7.85
CA ASP A 182 15.82 12.39 9.22
C ASP A 182 15.71 11.16 10.13
N HIS A 183 15.54 9.97 9.56
CA HIS A 183 15.35 8.75 10.33
C HIS A 183 16.49 8.49 11.31
N GLN A 184 16.15 8.46 12.60
CA GLN A 184 17.02 8.02 13.65
C GLN A 184 16.59 6.64 14.14
N PRO A 185 17.43 5.60 13.97
CA PRO A 185 17.06 4.26 14.41
C PRO A 185 16.93 4.21 15.94
N VAL A 186 15.84 3.63 16.42
CA VAL A 186 15.67 3.30 17.83
C VAL A 186 16.34 1.95 18.08
N ALA A 187 17.05 1.83 19.18
CA ALA A 187 17.73 0.59 19.52
C ALA A 187 16.73 -0.56 19.71
N ALA A 188 17.10 -1.75 19.30
CA ALA A 188 16.31 -2.95 19.56
C ALA A 188 16.24 -3.22 21.08
N PRO A 189 15.11 -3.72 21.61
CA PRO A 189 15.00 -4.06 23.02
C PRO A 189 15.94 -5.22 23.38
N GLN A 190 16.46 -5.21 24.58
CA GLN A 190 17.37 -6.26 25.05
C GLN A 190 16.64 -7.56 25.43
N GLY A 191 15.32 -7.49 25.67
CA GLY A 191 14.52 -8.65 26.03
C GLY A 191 13.04 -8.48 25.69
N LEU A 192 12.28 -9.55 25.85
CA LEU A 192 10.86 -9.60 25.48
C LEU A 192 10.01 -8.62 26.32
N ILE A 193 10.32 -8.48 27.63
CA ILE A 193 9.57 -7.56 28.50
C ILE A 193 9.79 -6.11 28.09
N GLU A 194 11.03 -5.71 27.85
CA GLU A 194 11.36 -4.38 27.33
C GLU A 194 10.67 -4.14 25.97
N GLY A 195 10.64 -5.17 25.13
CA GLY A 195 9.97 -5.10 23.82
C GLY A 195 8.48 -4.80 23.89
N LEU A 196 7.76 -5.18 24.96
CA LEU A 196 6.35 -4.87 25.15
C LEU A 196 6.05 -3.37 25.29
N SER A 197 7.03 -2.58 25.75
CA SER A 197 6.93 -1.12 25.93
C SER A 197 7.71 -0.33 24.88
N HIS A 198 8.25 -1.01 23.86
CA HIS A 198 9.04 -0.36 22.81
C HIS A 198 8.22 0.66 22.03
N PRO A 199 8.78 1.83 21.62
CA PRO A 199 8.05 2.85 20.86
C PRO A 199 7.49 2.32 19.52
N TYR A 200 8.18 1.39 18.86
CA TYR A 200 7.69 0.84 17.61
C TYR A 200 6.77 -0.37 17.83
N LEU A 201 5.58 -0.32 17.23
CA LEU A 201 4.56 -1.39 17.33
C LEU A 201 5.11 -2.76 16.92
N TRP A 202 6.02 -2.80 15.95
CA TRP A 202 6.62 -4.07 15.50
C TRP A 202 7.24 -4.86 16.66
N TRP A 203 8.03 -4.19 17.52
CA TRP A 203 8.66 -4.82 18.67
C TRP A 203 7.65 -5.26 19.73
N ARG A 204 6.61 -4.46 19.98
CA ARG A 204 5.56 -4.83 20.93
C ARG A 204 4.84 -6.09 20.50
N LEU A 205 4.43 -6.16 19.23
CA LEU A 205 3.77 -7.34 18.66
C LEU A 205 4.71 -8.55 18.59
N HIS A 206 5.96 -8.36 18.21
CA HIS A 206 6.96 -9.41 18.16
C HIS A 206 7.19 -10.02 19.55
N SER A 207 7.39 -9.18 20.56
CA SER A 207 7.60 -9.63 21.93
C SER A 207 6.38 -10.34 22.51
N GLN A 208 5.19 -9.78 22.31
CA GLN A 208 3.95 -10.43 22.72
C GLN A 208 3.79 -11.82 22.07
N LYS A 209 4.01 -11.91 20.77
CA LYS A 209 3.95 -13.16 20.03
C LYS A 209 4.92 -14.20 20.60
N ARG A 210 6.18 -13.83 20.81
CA ARG A 210 7.22 -14.70 21.36
C ARG A 210 6.87 -15.19 22.75
N ILE A 211 6.40 -14.31 23.64
CA ILE A 211 5.96 -14.69 25.00
C ILE A 211 4.87 -15.75 24.94
N VAL A 212 3.88 -15.58 24.09
CA VAL A 212 2.77 -16.54 23.96
C VAL A 212 3.23 -17.85 23.34
N GLU A 213 4.01 -17.80 22.26
CA GLU A 213 4.47 -19.02 21.55
C GLU A 213 5.47 -19.85 22.36
N GLU A 214 6.33 -19.21 23.12
CA GLU A 214 7.35 -19.87 23.95
C GLU A 214 6.83 -20.21 25.36
N GLN A 215 5.55 -19.92 25.65
CA GLN A 215 4.89 -20.22 26.93
C GLN A 215 5.66 -19.67 28.15
N HIS A 216 6.20 -18.47 28.01
CA HIS A 216 6.86 -17.79 29.13
C HIS A 216 5.82 -17.39 30.20
N THR A 217 5.51 -18.32 31.12
CA THR A 217 4.53 -18.09 32.19
C THR A 217 5.17 -17.47 33.45
N ASP A 218 6.50 -17.39 33.47
CA ASP A 218 7.29 -16.98 34.67
C ASP A 218 7.82 -15.53 34.56
N LEU A 219 7.23 -14.72 33.66
CA LEU A 219 7.63 -13.32 33.41
C LEU A 219 6.90 -12.33 34.30
#